data_ac638d6653234382b26a87f357a5dd32
#
_entry.id   ac638d6653234382b26a87f357a5dd32
#
_cell.length_a   1.000
_cell.length_b   1.000
_cell.length_c   1.000
_cell.angle_alpha   90.00
_cell.angle_beta   90.00
_cell.angle_gamma   90.00
#
_symmetry.space_group_name_H-M   'P 1'
#
loop_
_entity.id
_entity.type
_entity.pdbx_description
1 polymer ?
#
loop_
_entity_poly.entity_id
_entity_poly.type
_entity_poly.pdbx_seq_one_letter_code
_entity_poly.pdbx_strand_id
1 'polypeptide(L)'
;CVMITEGDEESGDHIDHYIVALKDKIGDPGVFMCLDSATCDYDTFCLTTSLRGVVSCILTVEVTKEGVHSGDASGIVPSTFRILRQLLSRLEDENTGEVNSAFQSAIPPNRYKEIF
;
A
#
# COMPACT_ATOMS: atom_id res chain seq x y z
N CYS A 1 -22.11 -3.90 -23.05
CA CYS A 1 -20.90 -4.14 -22.26
C CYS A 1 -19.78 -3.27 -22.84
N VAL A 2 -19.08 -2.55 -21.98
CA VAL A 2 -17.89 -1.78 -22.31
C VAL A 2 -16.73 -2.39 -21.55
N MET A 3 -15.62 -2.63 -22.21
CA MET A 3 -14.38 -3.10 -21.60
C MET A 3 -13.30 -2.03 -21.79
N ILE A 4 -12.66 -1.65 -20.71
CA ILE A 4 -11.53 -0.72 -20.70
C ILE A 4 -10.30 -1.54 -20.33
N THR A 5 -9.26 -1.49 -21.14
CA THR A 5 -7.97 -2.12 -20.90
C THR A 5 -6.92 -1.03 -20.91
N GLU A 6 -6.14 -0.95 -19.87
CA GLU A 6 -5.00 -0.04 -19.80
C GLU A 6 -3.69 -0.82 -19.60
N GLY A 7 -2.55 -0.17 -19.81
CA GLY A 7 -1.24 -0.81 -19.76
C GLY A 7 -0.25 -0.14 -18.81
N ASP A 8 -0.65 0.85 -18.03
CA ASP A 8 0.23 1.65 -17.16
C ASP A 8 -0.25 1.76 -15.72
N GLU A 9 -1.08 0.84 -15.25
CA GLU A 9 -1.60 0.77 -13.88
C GLU A 9 -0.47 0.83 -12.84
N GLU A 10 0.61 0.08 -13.04
CA GLU A 10 1.77 0.01 -12.16
C GLU A 10 2.68 1.26 -12.22
N SER A 11 2.53 2.09 -13.24
CA SER A 11 3.41 3.24 -13.49
C SER A 11 2.71 4.58 -13.48
N GLY A 12 1.40 4.60 -13.53
CA GLY A 12 0.60 5.82 -13.56
C GLY A 12 -0.85 5.57 -13.15
N ASP A 13 -1.49 6.58 -12.64
CA ASP A 13 -2.89 6.56 -12.23
C ASP A 13 -3.72 7.34 -13.26
N HIS A 14 -3.82 6.80 -14.48
CA HIS A 14 -4.51 7.43 -15.60
C HIS A 14 -5.93 6.92 -15.84
N ILE A 15 -6.35 5.85 -15.17
CA ILE A 15 -7.66 5.23 -15.35
C ILE A 15 -8.80 6.23 -15.11
N ASP A 16 -8.68 7.10 -14.12
CA ASP A 16 -9.67 8.14 -13.81
C ASP A 16 -9.86 9.09 -14.99
N HIS A 17 -8.78 9.47 -15.65
CA HIS A 17 -8.82 10.32 -16.84
C HIS A 17 -9.58 9.64 -17.98
N TYR A 18 -9.34 8.35 -18.22
CA TYR A 18 -10.02 7.58 -19.26
C TYR A 18 -11.50 7.38 -18.95
N ILE A 19 -11.86 7.11 -17.70
CA ILE A 19 -13.26 7.00 -17.28
C ILE A 19 -14.00 8.31 -17.54
N VAL A 20 -13.41 9.46 -17.19
CA VAL A 20 -14.00 10.77 -17.44
C VAL A 20 -14.13 11.06 -18.93
N ALA A 21 -13.08 10.80 -19.71
CA ALA A 21 -13.06 11.04 -21.16
C ALA A 21 -14.04 10.15 -21.94
N LEU A 22 -14.30 8.95 -21.45
CA LEU A 22 -15.16 7.95 -22.08
C LEU A 22 -16.57 7.88 -21.47
N LYS A 23 -16.92 8.79 -20.59
CA LYS A 23 -18.18 8.77 -19.83
C LYS A 23 -19.41 8.52 -20.73
N ASP A 24 -19.50 9.19 -21.87
CA ASP A 24 -20.65 9.04 -22.78
C ASP A 24 -20.74 7.65 -23.41
N LYS A 25 -19.61 6.95 -23.55
CA LYS A 25 -19.55 5.59 -24.05
C LYS A 25 -19.83 4.56 -22.98
N ILE A 26 -19.40 4.82 -21.76
CA ILE A 26 -19.60 3.97 -20.58
C ILE A 26 -21.06 4.02 -20.15
N GLY A 27 -21.67 5.22 -20.17
CA GLY A 27 -23.04 5.45 -19.73
C GLY A 27 -23.20 5.30 -18.22
N ASP A 28 -24.28 4.67 -17.78
CA ASP A 28 -24.60 4.39 -16.39
C ASP A 28 -24.60 2.87 -16.15
N PRO A 29 -23.44 2.28 -15.78
CA PRO A 29 -23.30 0.84 -15.62
C PRO A 29 -23.94 0.37 -14.32
N GLY A 30 -24.77 -0.65 -14.39
CA GLY A 30 -25.36 -1.30 -13.20
C GLY A 30 -24.37 -2.20 -12.43
N VAL A 31 -23.28 -2.62 -13.09
CA VAL A 31 -22.20 -3.44 -12.49
C VAL A 31 -20.86 -2.99 -13.04
N PHE A 32 -19.91 -2.85 -12.14
CA PHE A 32 -18.50 -2.62 -12.42
C PHE A 32 -17.69 -3.86 -12.06
N MET A 33 -16.95 -4.42 -13.00
CA MET A 33 -16.09 -5.58 -12.76
C MET A 33 -14.63 -5.19 -12.95
N CYS A 34 -13.83 -5.32 -11.91
CA CYS A 34 -12.38 -5.18 -11.98
C CYS A 34 -11.75 -6.58 -12.16
N LEU A 35 -11.01 -6.77 -13.25
CA LEU A 35 -10.38 -8.05 -13.60
C LEU A 35 -8.88 -8.05 -13.30
N ASP A 36 -8.52 -7.46 -12.18
CA ASP A 36 -7.15 -7.28 -11.73
C ASP A 36 -6.84 -8.12 -10.48
N SER A 37 -7.27 -9.37 -10.48
CA SER A 37 -7.02 -10.30 -9.37
C SER A 37 -6.43 -11.60 -9.86
N ALA A 38 -5.51 -12.16 -9.08
CA ALA A 38 -5.08 -13.53 -9.26
C ALA A 38 -6.23 -14.50 -8.97
N THR A 39 -6.29 -15.61 -9.70
CA THR A 39 -7.20 -16.71 -9.40
C THR A 39 -6.52 -17.72 -8.46
N CYS A 40 -7.33 -18.43 -7.65
CA CYS A 40 -6.82 -19.50 -6.80
C CYS A 40 -6.30 -20.69 -7.66
N ASP A 41 -7.04 -21.00 -8.72
CA ASP A 41 -6.72 -22.00 -9.75
C ASP A 41 -7.49 -21.66 -11.04
N TYR A 42 -7.34 -22.50 -12.08
CA TYR A 42 -8.01 -22.27 -13.38
C TYR A 42 -9.47 -22.76 -13.44
N ASP A 43 -9.89 -23.56 -12.48
CA ASP A 43 -11.19 -24.22 -12.48
C ASP A 43 -12.18 -23.53 -11.53
N THR A 44 -11.67 -22.74 -10.57
CA THR A 44 -12.48 -22.09 -9.55
C THR A 44 -12.62 -20.58 -9.80
N PHE A 45 -13.87 -20.12 -9.88
CA PHE A 45 -14.14 -18.69 -9.89
C PHE A 45 -13.94 -18.09 -8.51
N CYS A 46 -12.98 -17.19 -8.39
CA CYS A 46 -12.67 -16.49 -7.14
C CYS A 46 -13.10 -15.03 -7.23
N LEU A 47 -13.85 -14.57 -6.24
CA LEU A 47 -14.28 -13.19 -6.11
C LEU A 47 -13.57 -12.52 -4.94
N THR A 48 -12.82 -11.45 -5.21
CA THR A 48 -12.22 -10.64 -4.15
C THR A 48 -13.29 -9.80 -3.47
N THR A 49 -13.53 -10.05 -2.19
CA THR A 49 -14.58 -9.38 -1.41
C THR A 49 -14.05 -8.32 -0.46
N SER A 50 -12.73 -8.25 -0.27
CA SER A 50 -12.06 -7.24 0.56
C SER A 50 -10.59 -7.12 0.15
N LEU A 51 -10.00 -5.96 0.44
CA LEU A 51 -8.60 -5.67 0.22
C LEU A 51 -7.94 -5.19 1.51
N ARG A 52 -6.62 -5.39 1.59
CA ARG A 52 -5.81 -4.77 2.65
C ARG A 52 -5.80 -3.26 2.49
N GLY A 53 -5.62 -2.53 3.59
CA GLY A 53 -5.27 -1.11 3.54
C GLY A 53 -3.81 -0.90 3.13
N VAL A 54 -3.52 0.25 2.56
CA VAL A 54 -2.16 0.70 2.22
C VAL A 54 -2.00 2.15 2.65
N VAL A 55 -0.89 2.43 3.33
CA VAL A 55 -0.43 3.79 3.63
C VAL A 55 1.02 3.90 3.22
N SER A 56 1.33 4.87 2.40
CA SER A 56 2.69 5.14 1.95
C SER A 56 3.14 6.51 2.44
N CYS A 57 4.38 6.58 2.91
CA CYS A 57 5.00 7.85 3.30
C CYS A 57 6.51 7.81 3.06
N ILE A 58 7.10 8.99 3.00
CA ILE A 58 8.56 9.14 2.99
C ILE A 58 8.98 9.59 4.38
N LEU A 59 9.80 8.79 5.04
CA LEU A 59 10.39 9.14 6.33
C LEU A 59 11.81 9.66 6.12
N THR A 60 12.01 10.95 6.40
CA THR A 60 13.32 11.60 6.32
C THR A 60 13.85 11.89 7.72
N VAL A 61 15.10 11.51 7.97
CA VAL A 61 15.81 11.82 9.21
C VAL A 61 17.05 12.63 8.88
N GLU A 62 17.11 13.84 9.39
CA GLU A 62 18.20 14.78 9.20
C GLU A 62 18.65 15.32 10.56
N VAL A 63 19.96 15.31 10.82
CA VAL A 63 20.53 15.77 12.13
C VAL A 63 21.52 16.92 11.95
N THR A 64 21.99 17.15 10.73
CA THR A 64 22.88 18.27 10.38
C THR A 64 22.48 18.84 9.01
N LYS A 65 22.70 20.14 8.82
CA LYS A 65 22.41 20.80 7.52
C LYS A 65 23.48 20.50 6.47
N GLU A 66 24.68 20.17 6.90
CA GLU A 66 25.82 19.90 6.04
C GLU A 66 26.51 18.61 6.47
N GLY A 67 27.26 18.01 5.54
CA GLY A 67 28.13 16.88 5.86
C GLY A 67 29.21 17.27 6.87
N VAL A 68 29.49 16.39 7.81
CA VAL A 68 30.53 16.61 8.84
C VAL A 68 31.58 15.49 8.76
N HIS A 69 32.79 15.83 9.14
CA HIS A 69 33.86 14.84 9.20
C HIS A 69 33.61 13.83 10.33
N SER A 70 33.78 12.56 10.04
CA SER A 70 33.46 11.48 10.99
C SER A 70 34.30 11.55 12.27
N GLY A 71 35.55 11.98 12.18
CA GLY A 71 36.42 12.15 13.34
C GLY A 71 35.95 13.21 14.34
N ASP A 72 35.24 14.24 13.84
CA ASP A 72 34.73 15.34 14.66
C ASP A 72 33.31 15.03 15.15
N ALA A 73 32.54 14.27 14.39
CA ALA A 73 31.12 14.00 14.64
C ALA A 73 30.87 12.74 15.47
N SER A 74 31.80 11.77 15.47
CA SER A 74 31.61 10.49 16.14
C SER A 74 31.40 10.66 17.65
N GLY A 75 30.29 10.11 18.15
CA GLY A 75 29.90 10.22 19.56
C GLY A 75 29.23 11.54 19.95
N ILE A 76 29.23 12.56 19.06
CA ILE A 76 28.62 13.88 19.30
C ILE A 76 27.32 14.01 18.51
N VAL A 77 27.38 13.73 17.19
CA VAL A 77 26.20 13.81 16.31
C VAL A 77 25.44 12.46 16.33
N PRO A 78 24.14 12.47 16.59
CA PRO A 78 23.35 11.26 16.59
C PRO A 78 23.36 10.56 15.21
N SER A 79 23.37 9.22 15.21
CA SER A 79 23.25 8.44 13.97
C SER A 79 21.81 8.54 13.43
N THR A 80 21.68 9.01 12.20
CA THR A 80 20.39 9.06 11.49
C THR A 80 19.79 7.65 11.30
N PHE A 81 20.64 6.64 11.04
CA PHE A 81 20.20 5.23 10.94
C PHE A 81 19.61 4.69 12.24
N ARG A 82 20.21 5.08 13.38
CA ARG A 82 19.67 4.69 14.69
C ARG A 82 18.32 5.35 14.94
N ILE A 83 18.19 6.63 14.65
CA ILE A 83 16.91 7.36 14.80
C ILE A 83 15.87 6.75 13.88
N LEU A 84 16.22 6.48 12.63
CA LEU A 84 15.33 5.85 11.66
C LEU A 84 14.79 4.50 12.19
N ARG A 85 15.68 3.61 12.65
CA ARG A 85 15.27 2.33 13.25
C ARG A 85 14.33 2.52 14.43
N GLN A 86 14.64 3.47 15.32
CA GLN A 86 13.78 3.76 16.48
C GLN A 86 12.40 4.28 16.09
N LEU A 87 12.28 5.00 14.97
CA LEU A 87 11.01 5.45 14.44
C LEU A 87 10.24 4.30 13.79
N LEU A 88 10.91 3.44 13.01
CA LEU A 88 10.30 2.26 12.41
C LEU A 88 9.81 1.26 13.47
N SER A 89 10.57 1.06 14.55
CA SER A 89 10.15 0.18 15.68
C SER A 89 8.90 0.67 16.43
N ARG A 90 8.38 1.85 16.12
CA ARG A 90 7.06 2.30 16.60
C ARG A 90 5.92 1.81 15.71
N LEU A 91 6.23 1.45 14.48
CA LEU A 91 5.26 0.96 13.50
C LEU A 91 5.15 -0.56 13.55
N GLU A 92 6.26 -1.24 13.75
CA GLU A 92 6.33 -2.70 13.83
C GLU A 92 7.36 -3.15 14.86
N ASP A 93 7.18 -4.34 15.40
CA ASP A 93 8.19 -5.00 16.24
C ASP A 93 9.32 -5.54 15.36
N GLU A 94 10.55 -5.11 15.62
CA GLU A 94 11.72 -5.47 14.80
C GLU A 94 12.10 -6.96 14.84
N ASN A 95 11.63 -7.71 15.84
CA ASN A 95 11.95 -9.14 16.00
C ASN A 95 10.88 -10.04 15.40
N THR A 96 9.62 -9.66 15.51
CA THR A 96 8.48 -10.47 15.09
C THR A 96 7.86 -10.02 13.77
N GLY A 97 8.08 -8.76 13.37
CA GLY A 97 7.41 -8.13 12.24
C GLY A 97 5.93 -7.80 12.53
N GLU A 98 5.50 -7.89 13.79
CA GLU A 98 4.12 -7.56 14.15
C GLU A 98 3.89 -6.05 14.05
N VAL A 99 2.94 -5.67 13.22
CA VAL A 99 2.58 -4.26 13.01
C VAL A 99 1.77 -3.76 14.19
N ASN A 100 2.03 -2.53 14.62
CA ASN A 100 1.36 -1.88 15.74
C ASN A 100 -0.17 -1.97 15.60
N SER A 101 -0.84 -2.27 16.69
CA SER A 101 -2.30 -2.46 16.75
C SER A 101 -3.11 -1.27 16.23
N ALA A 102 -2.56 -0.05 16.27
CA ALA A 102 -3.20 1.14 15.71
C ALA A 102 -3.41 1.06 14.18
N PHE A 103 -2.66 0.20 13.49
CA PHE A 103 -2.79 -0.05 12.05
C PHE A 103 -3.56 -1.33 11.72
N GLN A 104 -4.02 -2.07 12.73
CA GLN A 104 -4.79 -3.29 12.53
C GLN A 104 -6.27 -2.99 12.36
N SER A 105 -6.89 -3.60 11.37
CA SER A 105 -8.32 -3.58 11.18
C SER A 105 -8.98 -4.82 11.77
N ALA A 106 -10.09 -4.64 12.46
CA ALA A 106 -10.88 -5.78 12.91
C ALA A 106 -11.52 -6.47 11.70
N ILE A 107 -11.26 -7.76 11.54
CA ILE A 107 -11.95 -8.58 10.54
C ILE A 107 -13.28 -9.02 11.14
N PRO A 108 -14.43 -8.66 10.53
CA PRO A 108 -15.74 -9.07 11.04
C PRO A 108 -15.85 -10.60 11.12
N PRO A 109 -16.43 -11.16 12.20
CA PRO A 109 -16.47 -12.62 12.41
C PRO A 109 -17.17 -13.41 11.30
N ASN A 110 -18.12 -12.81 10.60
CA ASN A 110 -18.78 -13.42 9.45
C ASN A 110 -17.85 -13.59 8.24
N ARG A 111 -16.84 -12.75 8.10
CA ARG A 111 -15.86 -12.85 7.00
C ARG A 111 -14.92 -14.03 7.15
N TYR A 112 -14.58 -14.43 8.38
CA TYR A 112 -13.78 -15.64 8.61
C TYR A 112 -14.44 -16.90 8.07
N LYS A 113 -15.79 -16.97 8.06
CA LYS A 113 -16.55 -18.12 7.58
C LYS A 113 -16.67 -18.19 6.05
N GLU A 114 -16.33 -17.10 5.36
CA GLU A 114 -16.40 -17.02 3.90
C GLU A 114 -15.06 -17.41 3.25
N ILE A 115 -13.97 -17.50 4.04
CA ILE A 115 -12.61 -17.74 3.55
C ILE A 115 -12.21 -19.24 3.66
N PHE A 116 -12.92 -20.03 4.46
CA PHE A 116 -12.62 -21.45 4.69
C PHE A 116 -13.79 -22.37 4.36
#